data_9b07edd11b8eab571627a212640ef4c1
#
_entry.id   9b07edd11b8eab571627a212640ef4c1
#
_cell.length_a   1.000
_cell.length_b   1.000
_cell.length_c   1.000
_cell.angle_alpha   90.00
_cell.angle_beta   90.00
_cell.angle_gamma   90.00
#
_symmetry.space_group_name_H-M   'P 1'
#
loop_
_entity.id
_entity.type
_entity.pdbx_description
1 polymer ?
#
loop_
_entity_poly.entity_id
_entity_poly.type
_entity_poly.pdbx_seq_one_letter_code
_entity_poly.pdbx_strand_id
1 'polypeptide(L)'
;MLQVEMLSTGDEVLHGQIVDTNAAWLADYFFNQGLPLTRRNTVGDDLDALVAILRERSEQADVLIVNGGLGPTSDDLSALAAATAKGEGLVLNAEWLETMTRFFAERGRPMAESNRKQAEIPASAEMINNPVGTACGFAVQLNRCLMFFTPGVPFEFKVMVEQEILPRLRARFTLPSPPVCLRLTTFGRSESELAQSLNHLQLPPGVVMGYRSSMPIIELKLTGPAEQRDAMLALWPEVRKVAGESLIFEGTEGLPAQIARCLQERQLSLTLSEQFTSGLLALQLRRANAPLLASEVVPAQEETLAQSARWAAERRVNHFAGLALSVSGQEADYLHFVLATPEGTHALRVKFSVNRYGLSVRQEVCAMMALNMLRRWLDGKPVSGEHGWINVVETLFID
;
A
#
# COMPACT_ATOMS: atom_id res chain seq x y z
N MET A 1 -27.91 -5.14 1.58
CA MET A 1 -26.43 -5.15 1.43
C MET A 1 -25.89 -5.86 2.65
N LEU A 2 -24.97 -6.80 2.49
CA LEU A 2 -24.33 -7.54 3.58
C LEU A 2 -23.53 -6.56 4.46
N GLN A 3 -23.75 -6.59 5.79
CA GLN A 3 -23.04 -5.75 6.74
C GLN A 3 -21.78 -6.48 7.20
N VAL A 4 -20.64 -6.11 6.62
CA VAL A 4 -19.34 -6.69 6.93
C VAL A 4 -18.51 -5.69 7.69
N GLU A 5 -18.11 -6.06 8.90
CA GLU A 5 -17.39 -5.16 9.81
C GLU A 5 -16.05 -5.75 10.25
N MET A 6 -15.16 -4.90 10.73
CA MET A 6 -13.90 -5.29 11.34
C MET A 6 -13.77 -4.66 12.74
N LEU A 7 -13.24 -5.47 13.67
CA LEU A 7 -12.82 -5.06 15.00
C LEU A 7 -11.33 -5.37 15.16
N SER A 8 -10.53 -4.34 15.37
CA SER A 8 -9.13 -4.47 15.75
C SER A 8 -9.00 -4.37 17.27
N THR A 9 -8.22 -5.29 17.88
CA THR A 9 -7.97 -5.30 19.32
C THR A 9 -6.50 -5.01 19.61
N GLY A 10 -6.23 -4.43 20.77
CA GLY A 10 -4.89 -4.11 21.24
C GLY A 10 -4.75 -2.67 21.68
N ASP A 11 -4.16 -2.46 22.85
CA ASP A 11 -3.89 -1.11 23.37
C ASP A 11 -2.93 -0.33 22.47
N GLU A 12 -1.95 -1.00 21.87
CA GLU A 12 -1.00 -0.40 20.95
C GLU A 12 -1.65 0.11 19.65
N VAL A 13 -2.73 -0.55 19.21
CA VAL A 13 -3.54 -0.11 18.07
C VAL A 13 -4.44 1.05 18.48
N LEU A 14 -5.13 0.91 19.61
CA LEU A 14 -6.06 1.92 20.14
C LEU A 14 -5.35 3.24 20.42
N HIS A 15 -4.16 3.19 21.01
CA HIS A 15 -3.37 4.37 21.36
C HIS A 15 -2.47 4.88 20.23
N GLY A 16 -2.52 4.26 19.03
CA GLY A 16 -1.76 4.71 17.86
C GLY A 16 -0.25 4.48 17.96
N GLN A 17 0.19 3.57 18.81
CA GLN A 17 1.60 3.17 18.92
C GLN A 17 2.07 2.41 17.67
N ILE A 18 1.14 1.67 17.04
CA ILE A 18 1.31 1.07 15.74
C ILE A 18 0.19 1.49 14.79
N VAL A 19 0.50 1.51 13.50
CA VAL A 19 -0.52 1.72 12.46
C VAL A 19 -1.27 0.43 12.18
N ASP A 20 -2.60 0.45 12.22
CA ASP A 20 -3.43 -0.69 11.85
C ASP A 20 -3.39 -0.96 10.34
N THR A 21 -2.33 -1.64 9.92
CA THR A 21 -2.12 -2.04 8.53
C THR A 21 -3.03 -3.20 8.12
N ASN A 22 -3.48 -4.03 9.08
CA ASN A 22 -4.37 -5.15 8.82
C ASN A 22 -5.76 -4.64 8.41
N ALA A 23 -6.29 -3.65 9.11
CA ALA A 23 -7.58 -3.09 8.78
C ALA A 23 -7.57 -2.35 7.43
N ALA A 24 -6.49 -1.65 7.10
CA ALA A 24 -6.32 -1.02 5.80
C ALA A 24 -6.27 -2.06 4.67
N TRP A 25 -5.50 -3.13 4.86
CA TRP A 25 -5.38 -4.21 3.90
C TRP A 25 -6.71 -4.97 3.71
N LEU A 26 -7.39 -5.33 4.81
CA LEU A 26 -8.67 -6.04 4.73
C LEU A 26 -9.73 -5.22 3.99
N ALA A 27 -9.81 -3.93 4.28
CA ALA A 27 -10.77 -3.04 3.63
C ALA A 27 -10.56 -2.99 2.11
N ASP A 28 -9.31 -2.87 1.64
CA ASP A 28 -8.98 -2.89 0.21
C ASP A 28 -9.22 -4.28 -0.39
N TYR A 29 -8.75 -5.33 0.27
CA TYR A 29 -8.91 -6.71 -0.20
C TYR A 29 -10.38 -7.09 -0.34
N PHE A 30 -11.20 -6.86 0.69
CA PHE A 30 -12.63 -7.17 0.66
C PHE A 30 -13.41 -6.30 -0.32
N PHE A 31 -13.06 -5.03 -0.46
CA PHE A 31 -13.66 -4.17 -1.49
C PHE A 31 -13.49 -4.78 -2.89
N ASN A 32 -12.29 -5.24 -3.21
CA ASN A 32 -11.97 -5.89 -4.49
C ASN A 32 -12.61 -7.28 -4.65
N GLN A 33 -13.16 -7.86 -3.57
CA GLN A 33 -13.92 -9.12 -3.60
C GLN A 33 -15.45 -8.91 -3.61
N GLY A 34 -15.92 -7.67 -3.68
CA GLY A 34 -17.34 -7.34 -3.60
C GLY A 34 -17.91 -7.34 -2.17
N LEU A 35 -17.05 -7.30 -1.16
CA LEU A 35 -17.38 -7.30 0.26
C LEU A 35 -16.89 -6.00 0.96
N PRO A 36 -17.32 -4.81 0.55
CA PRO A 36 -16.84 -3.59 1.20
C PRO A 36 -17.14 -3.61 2.70
N LEU A 37 -16.14 -3.24 3.52
CA LEU A 37 -16.38 -3.04 4.94
C LEU A 37 -17.37 -1.89 5.14
N THR A 38 -18.39 -2.14 5.95
CA THR A 38 -19.41 -1.13 6.30
C THR A 38 -19.06 -0.37 7.56
N ARG A 39 -18.21 -0.96 8.43
CA ARG A 39 -17.75 -0.35 9.68
C ARG A 39 -16.42 -0.92 10.14
N ARG A 40 -15.64 -0.10 10.83
CA ARG A 40 -14.42 -0.48 11.53
C ARG A 40 -14.47 0.04 12.96
N ASN A 41 -14.06 -0.80 13.91
CA ASN A 41 -13.95 -0.46 15.33
C ASN A 41 -12.57 -0.84 15.84
N THR A 42 -12.11 -0.14 16.87
CA THR A 42 -10.88 -0.48 17.61
C THR A 42 -11.17 -0.45 19.09
N VAL A 43 -10.76 -1.47 19.82
CA VAL A 43 -10.93 -1.60 21.27
C VAL A 43 -9.60 -2.09 21.86
N GLY A 44 -9.23 -1.55 23.02
CA GLY A 44 -8.05 -1.98 23.76
C GLY A 44 -8.23 -3.35 24.44
N ASP A 45 -7.22 -3.74 25.23
CA ASP A 45 -7.17 -5.04 25.92
C ASP A 45 -7.96 -5.02 27.23
N ASP A 46 -9.23 -4.64 27.14
CA ASP A 46 -10.20 -4.64 28.24
C ASP A 46 -11.33 -5.64 27.96
N LEU A 47 -11.51 -6.61 28.87
CA LEU A 47 -12.46 -7.69 28.68
C LEU A 47 -13.92 -7.19 28.58
N ASP A 48 -14.30 -6.27 29.44
CA ASP A 48 -15.69 -5.78 29.48
C ASP A 48 -16.02 -4.97 28.22
N ALA A 49 -15.07 -4.13 27.75
CA ALA A 49 -15.20 -3.39 26.51
C ALA A 49 -15.28 -4.33 25.29
N LEU A 50 -14.44 -5.36 25.23
CA LEU A 50 -14.47 -6.38 24.18
C LEU A 50 -15.80 -7.14 24.16
N VAL A 51 -16.30 -7.58 25.32
CA VAL A 51 -17.60 -8.27 25.44
C VAL A 51 -18.74 -7.37 25.00
N ALA A 52 -18.72 -6.10 25.41
CA ALA A 52 -19.75 -5.13 25.08
C ALA A 52 -19.83 -4.88 23.55
N ILE A 53 -18.69 -4.64 22.91
CA ILE A 53 -18.65 -4.39 21.45
C ILE A 53 -19.04 -5.66 20.66
N LEU A 54 -18.63 -6.85 21.09
CA LEU A 54 -19.01 -8.09 20.41
C LEU A 54 -20.54 -8.30 20.47
N ARG A 55 -21.17 -8.08 21.62
CA ARG A 55 -22.62 -8.16 21.76
C ARG A 55 -23.34 -7.13 20.91
N GLU A 56 -22.90 -5.86 20.94
CA GLU A 56 -23.47 -4.77 20.14
C GLU A 56 -23.39 -5.09 18.63
N ARG A 57 -22.22 -5.50 18.15
CA ARG A 57 -22.04 -5.77 16.72
C ARG A 57 -22.75 -7.05 16.27
N SER A 58 -22.93 -8.02 17.16
CA SER A 58 -23.64 -9.26 16.86
C SER A 58 -25.10 -9.05 16.41
N GLU A 59 -25.72 -7.97 16.83
CA GLU A 59 -27.11 -7.63 16.47
C GLU A 59 -27.20 -6.84 15.17
N GLN A 60 -26.11 -6.19 14.72
CA GLN A 60 -26.14 -5.24 13.61
C GLN A 60 -25.37 -5.75 12.38
N ALA A 61 -24.26 -6.43 12.58
CA ALA A 61 -23.45 -6.99 11.50
C ALA A 61 -23.95 -8.38 11.04
N ASP A 62 -23.69 -8.72 9.80
CA ASP A 62 -23.84 -10.08 9.28
C ASP A 62 -22.53 -10.86 9.43
N VAL A 63 -21.39 -10.16 9.28
CA VAL A 63 -20.04 -10.69 9.43
C VAL A 63 -19.18 -9.72 10.22
N LEU A 64 -18.42 -10.23 11.19
CA LEU A 64 -17.41 -9.46 11.92
C LEU A 64 -16.05 -10.18 11.86
N ILE A 65 -15.04 -9.49 11.37
CA ILE A 65 -13.66 -9.97 11.43
C ILE A 65 -12.98 -9.32 12.63
N VAL A 66 -12.62 -10.13 13.63
CA VAL A 66 -11.90 -9.70 14.84
C VAL A 66 -10.43 -10.02 14.65
N ASN A 67 -9.57 -9.02 14.77
CA ASN A 67 -8.14 -9.15 14.55
C ASN A 67 -7.35 -8.75 15.79
N GLY A 68 -6.57 -9.70 16.33
CA GLY A 68 -5.74 -9.54 17.53
C GLY A 68 -6.24 -10.30 18.75
N GLY A 69 -5.45 -10.29 19.82
CA GLY A 69 -5.79 -10.86 21.12
C GLY A 69 -5.90 -12.39 21.16
N LEU A 70 -5.19 -13.12 20.27
CA LEU A 70 -5.11 -14.59 20.24
C LEU A 70 -3.71 -15.14 20.59
N GLY A 71 -2.84 -14.32 21.13
CA GLY A 71 -1.51 -14.70 21.57
C GLY A 71 -1.53 -15.45 22.92
N PRO A 72 -0.32 -15.79 23.45
CA PRO A 72 -0.17 -16.57 24.68
C PRO A 72 -0.12 -15.71 25.95
N THR A 73 -0.23 -14.39 25.85
CA THR A 73 -0.04 -13.47 26.97
C THR A 73 -1.35 -13.19 27.74
N SER A 74 -1.28 -12.55 28.87
CA SER A 74 -2.44 -12.31 29.74
C SER A 74 -3.40 -11.26 29.18
N ASP A 75 -2.92 -10.38 28.34
CA ASP A 75 -3.65 -9.33 27.62
C ASP A 75 -4.32 -9.84 26.32
N ASP A 76 -4.02 -11.04 25.89
CA ASP A 76 -4.72 -11.69 24.77
C ASP A 76 -6.10 -12.19 25.23
N LEU A 77 -7.15 -11.39 25.04
CA LEU A 77 -8.47 -11.59 25.63
C LEU A 77 -9.56 -11.98 24.63
N SER A 78 -9.26 -12.05 23.33
CA SER A 78 -10.30 -12.20 22.29
C SER A 78 -11.10 -13.51 22.41
N ALA A 79 -10.45 -14.64 22.72
CA ALA A 79 -11.15 -15.92 22.90
C ALA A 79 -12.06 -15.89 24.13
N LEU A 80 -11.58 -15.35 25.25
CA LEU A 80 -12.36 -15.22 26.49
C LEU A 80 -13.53 -14.26 26.31
N ALA A 81 -13.31 -13.13 25.61
CA ALA A 81 -14.35 -12.17 25.31
C ALA A 81 -15.47 -12.78 24.44
N ALA A 82 -15.10 -13.56 23.42
CA ALA A 82 -16.06 -14.27 22.58
C ALA A 82 -16.90 -15.28 23.36
N ALA A 83 -16.26 -16.11 24.19
CA ALA A 83 -16.94 -17.08 25.06
C ALA A 83 -17.88 -16.37 26.04
N THR A 84 -17.42 -15.32 26.71
CA THR A 84 -18.21 -14.53 27.65
C THR A 84 -19.39 -13.84 26.98
N ALA A 85 -19.17 -13.23 25.80
CA ALA A 85 -20.24 -12.59 25.04
C ALA A 85 -21.36 -13.56 24.69
N LYS A 86 -20.99 -14.80 24.38
CA LYS A 86 -21.91 -15.89 24.03
C LYS A 86 -22.53 -16.60 25.25
N GLY A 87 -21.96 -16.44 26.42
CA GLY A 87 -22.41 -17.10 27.67
C GLY A 87 -21.96 -18.57 27.77
N GLU A 88 -20.80 -18.89 27.19
CA GLU A 88 -20.21 -20.24 27.26
C GLU A 88 -18.76 -20.21 27.78
N GLY A 89 -18.18 -21.36 28.04
CA GLY A 89 -16.80 -21.50 28.48
C GLY A 89 -15.82 -21.67 27.31
N LEU A 90 -14.53 -21.54 27.63
CA LEU A 90 -13.45 -21.97 26.76
C LEU A 90 -13.21 -23.47 26.87
N VAL A 91 -12.88 -24.09 25.74
CA VAL A 91 -12.47 -25.49 25.68
C VAL A 91 -11.15 -25.61 24.94
N LEU A 92 -10.31 -26.52 25.37
CA LEU A 92 -9.06 -26.85 24.71
C LEU A 92 -9.35 -27.60 23.40
N ASN A 93 -8.94 -27.03 22.27
CA ASN A 93 -9.00 -27.75 21.01
C ASN A 93 -7.79 -28.68 20.87
N ALA A 94 -8.04 -29.99 21.01
CA ALA A 94 -6.99 -31.01 21.03
C ALA A 94 -6.25 -31.12 19.69
N GLU A 95 -6.97 -30.98 18.57
CA GLU A 95 -6.40 -31.02 17.22
C GLU A 95 -5.42 -29.85 17.00
N TRP A 96 -5.81 -28.66 17.46
CA TRP A 96 -4.93 -27.49 17.34
C TRP A 96 -3.72 -27.61 18.29
N LEU A 97 -3.91 -28.11 19.50
CA LEU A 97 -2.81 -28.33 20.42
C LEU A 97 -1.76 -29.30 19.84
N GLU A 98 -2.21 -30.37 19.19
CA GLU A 98 -1.31 -31.28 18.48
C GLU A 98 -0.59 -30.59 17.32
N THR A 99 -1.30 -29.79 16.52
CA THR A 99 -0.74 -29.00 15.43
C THR A 99 0.33 -28.04 15.92
N MET A 100 0.06 -27.31 17.01
CA MET A 100 1.04 -26.41 17.64
C MET A 100 2.26 -27.18 18.15
N THR A 101 2.05 -28.30 18.84
CA THR A 101 3.15 -29.13 19.38
C THR A 101 4.08 -29.56 18.24
N ARG A 102 3.52 -30.03 17.14
CA ARG A 102 4.28 -30.41 15.94
C ARG A 102 5.00 -29.21 15.34
N PHE A 103 4.36 -28.05 15.22
CA PHE A 103 4.94 -26.82 14.70
C PHE A 103 6.19 -26.38 15.49
N PHE A 104 6.19 -26.49 16.82
CA PHE A 104 7.36 -26.21 17.66
C PHE A 104 8.45 -27.27 17.52
N ALA A 105 8.04 -28.55 17.49
CA ALA A 105 8.98 -29.68 17.35
C ALA A 105 9.77 -29.63 16.02
N GLU A 106 9.10 -29.34 14.91
CA GLU A 106 9.72 -29.17 13.58
C GLU A 106 10.77 -28.05 13.56
N ARG A 107 10.65 -27.07 14.44
CA ARG A 107 11.61 -25.96 14.59
C ARG A 107 12.66 -26.18 15.67
N GLY A 108 12.70 -27.38 16.27
CA GLY A 108 13.63 -27.73 17.33
C GLY A 108 13.45 -26.89 18.59
N ARG A 109 12.25 -26.36 18.85
CA ARG A 109 11.94 -25.53 20.02
C ARG A 109 10.88 -26.23 20.91
N PRO A 110 11.06 -26.24 22.23
CA PRO A 110 10.01 -26.68 23.13
C PRO A 110 8.84 -25.68 23.12
N MET A 111 7.62 -26.19 23.13
CA MET A 111 6.44 -25.36 23.32
C MET A 111 6.34 -24.92 24.78
N ALA A 112 6.27 -23.64 25.07
CA ALA A 112 6.06 -23.14 26.42
C ALA A 112 4.62 -23.45 26.88
N GLU A 113 4.43 -23.66 28.19
CA GLU A 113 3.09 -23.94 28.76
C GLU A 113 2.09 -22.82 28.47
N SER A 114 2.55 -21.55 28.44
CA SER A 114 1.72 -20.40 28.09
C SER A 114 1.12 -20.47 26.68
N ASN A 115 1.76 -21.16 25.74
CA ASN A 115 1.23 -21.33 24.39
C ASN A 115 -0.05 -22.18 24.35
N ARG A 116 -0.29 -23.03 25.37
CA ARG A 116 -1.50 -23.86 25.48
C ARG A 116 -2.78 -23.01 25.38
N LYS A 117 -2.77 -21.80 25.95
CA LYS A 117 -3.85 -20.83 25.87
C LYS A 117 -4.29 -20.55 24.42
N GLN A 118 -3.36 -20.59 23.48
CA GLN A 118 -3.64 -20.33 22.05
C GLN A 118 -4.49 -21.44 21.38
N ALA A 119 -4.69 -22.58 22.04
CA ALA A 119 -5.59 -23.64 21.60
C ALA A 119 -6.93 -23.64 22.36
N GLU A 120 -7.17 -22.68 23.24
CA GLU A 120 -8.43 -22.52 23.95
C GLU A 120 -9.38 -21.61 23.15
N ILE A 121 -10.51 -22.17 22.71
CA ILE A 121 -11.52 -21.48 21.93
C ILE A 121 -12.90 -21.64 22.59
N PRO A 122 -13.89 -20.78 22.28
CA PRO A 122 -15.25 -20.94 22.80
C PRO A 122 -15.81 -22.32 22.47
N ALA A 123 -16.61 -22.91 23.40
CA ALA A 123 -17.07 -24.31 23.32
C ALA A 123 -17.83 -24.62 22.01
N SER A 124 -18.55 -23.67 21.44
CA SER A 124 -19.30 -23.85 20.20
C SER A 124 -18.57 -23.33 18.96
N ALA A 125 -17.29 -22.92 19.11
CA ALA A 125 -16.53 -22.35 17.98
C ALA A 125 -16.10 -23.44 16.99
N GLU A 126 -16.13 -23.07 15.71
CA GLU A 126 -15.45 -23.80 14.64
C GLU A 126 -13.99 -23.32 14.59
N MET A 127 -13.04 -24.26 14.63
CA MET A 127 -11.62 -23.96 14.44
C MET A 127 -11.38 -23.45 13.01
N ILE A 128 -10.62 -22.36 12.88
CA ILE A 128 -10.12 -21.85 11.62
C ILE A 128 -8.61 -22.07 11.58
N ASN A 129 -8.14 -22.78 10.57
CA ASN A 129 -6.73 -23.13 10.44
C ASN A 129 -5.83 -21.88 10.27
N ASN A 130 -4.68 -21.90 10.94
CA ASN A 130 -3.59 -20.94 10.76
C ASN A 130 -2.34 -21.71 10.29
N PRO A 131 -2.11 -21.82 8.97
CA PRO A 131 -1.05 -22.68 8.44
C PRO A 131 0.36 -22.12 8.68
N VAL A 132 0.49 -20.88 9.15
CA VAL A 132 1.77 -20.15 9.23
C VAL A 132 2.12 -19.64 10.62
N GLY A 133 1.25 -19.88 11.62
CA GLY A 133 1.44 -19.41 12.98
C GLY A 133 0.93 -20.39 14.05
N THR A 134 0.93 -19.96 15.31
CA THR A 134 0.56 -20.79 16.46
C THR A 134 -0.79 -20.44 17.06
N ALA A 135 -1.34 -19.27 16.79
CA ALA A 135 -2.65 -18.89 17.30
C ALA A 135 -3.76 -19.59 16.52
N CYS A 136 -4.64 -20.31 17.22
CA CYS A 136 -5.82 -20.90 16.62
C CYS A 136 -6.81 -19.80 16.24
N GLY A 137 -7.12 -19.69 14.95
CA GLY A 137 -8.29 -18.93 14.54
C GLY A 137 -9.56 -19.70 14.85
N PHE A 138 -10.67 -19.00 15.02
CA PHE A 138 -11.97 -19.63 15.20
C PHE A 138 -13.11 -18.77 14.68
N ALA A 139 -14.25 -19.41 14.44
CA ALA A 139 -15.50 -18.73 14.08
C ALA A 139 -16.60 -19.09 15.08
N VAL A 140 -17.41 -18.09 15.43
CA VAL A 140 -18.61 -18.29 16.26
C VAL A 140 -19.80 -17.55 15.65
N GLN A 141 -20.98 -18.14 15.75
CA GLN A 141 -22.24 -17.46 15.47
C GLN A 141 -22.75 -16.84 16.79
N LEU A 142 -22.91 -15.52 16.80
CA LEU A 142 -23.55 -14.81 17.91
C LEU A 142 -24.67 -13.95 17.32
N ASN A 143 -25.91 -14.15 17.79
CA ASN A 143 -27.11 -13.57 17.20
C ASN A 143 -27.12 -13.75 15.66
N ARG A 144 -27.26 -12.67 14.88
CA ARG A 144 -27.23 -12.74 13.43
C ARG A 144 -25.82 -12.76 12.81
N CYS A 145 -24.80 -12.47 13.60
CA CYS A 145 -23.45 -12.22 13.12
C CYS A 145 -22.58 -13.48 13.15
N LEU A 146 -21.95 -13.79 12.03
CA LEU A 146 -20.84 -14.75 11.96
C LEU A 146 -19.54 -14.00 12.23
N MET A 147 -18.88 -14.33 13.33
CA MET A 147 -17.64 -13.68 13.77
C MET A 147 -16.45 -14.60 13.52
N PHE A 148 -15.42 -14.09 12.89
CA PHE A 148 -14.13 -14.74 12.68
C PHE A 148 -13.06 -14.07 13.53
N PHE A 149 -12.32 -14.85 14.30
CA PHE A 149 -11.23 -14.37 15.15
C PHE A 149 -9.89 -14.80 14.58
N THR A 150 -8.97 -13.86 14.46
CA THR A 150 -7.69 -14.01 13.78
C THR A 150 -6.55 -13.39 14.59
N PRO A 151 -5.32 -13.91 14.47
CA PRO A 151 -4.15 -13.30 15.11
C PRO A 151 -3.86 -11.90 14.55
N GLY A 152 -3.18 -11.09 15.35
CA GLY A 152 -2.76 -9.72 14.97
C GLY A 152 -1.58 -9.67 14.00
N VAL A 153 -0.77 -10.73 13.90
CA VAL A 153 0.40 -10.79 13.03
C VAL A 153 -0.01 -10.65 11.56
N PRO A 154 0.46 -9.62 10.82
CA PRO A 154 -0.07 -9.30 9.49
C PRO A 154 0.02 -10.44 8.47
N PHE A 155 1.11 -11.19 8.48
CA PHE A 155 1.30 -12.32 7.56
C PHE A 155 0.29 -13.44 7.84
N GLU A 156 0.12 -13.83 9.10
CA GLU A 156 -0.84 -14.85 9.52
C GLU A 156 -2.28 -14.43 9.19
N PHE A 157 -2.63 -13.20 9.53
CA PHE A 157 -3.95 -12.63 9.26
C PHE A 157 -4.32 -12.69 7.77
N LYS A 158 -3.42 -12.26 6.90
CA LYS A 158 -3.66 -12.25 5.44
C LYS A 158 -3.88 -13.64 4.89
N VAL A 159 -3.01 -14.59 5.25
CA VAL A 159 -3.13 -15.98 4.81
C VAL A 159 -4.46 -16.59 5.27
N MET A 160 -4.85 -16.38 6.53
CA MET A 160 -6.13 -16.88 7.04
C MET A 160 -7.34 -16.26 6.36
N VAL A 161 -7.31 -14.96 6.09
CA VAL A 161 -8.41 -14.28 5.36
C VAL A 161 -8.56 -14.85 3.95
N GLU A 162 -7.44 -15.02 3.24
CA GLU A 162 -7.44 -15.48 1.84
C GLU A 162 -7.83 -16.95 1.71
N GLN A 163 -7.26 -17.81 2.56
CA GLN A 163 -7.39 -19.27 2.41
C GLN A 163 -8.57 -19.87 3.18
N GLU A 164 -8.98 -19.25 4.28
CA GLU A 164 -9.98 -19.81 5.18
C GLU A 164 -11.28 -18.97 5.24
N ILE A 165 -11.17 -17.67 5.45
CA ILE A 165 -12.35 -16.82 5.71
C ILE A 165 -13.12 -16.50 4.43
N LEU A 166 -12.44 -15.98 3.41
CA LEU A 166 -13.10 -15.61 2.17
C LEU A 166 -13.80 -16.80 1.48
N PRO A 167 -13.22 -18.00 1.39
CA PRO A 167 -13.94 -19.18 0.86
C PRO A 167 -15.20 -19.51 1.65
N ARG A 168 -15.17 -19.42 2.99
CA ARG A 168 -16.37 -19.65 3.84
C ARG A 168 -17.45 -18.59 3.63
N LEU A 169 -17.05 -17.33 3.46
CA LEU A 169 -18.00 -16.26 3.15
C LEU A 169 -18.67 -16.46 1.79
N ARG A 170 -17.91 -16.88 0.78
CA ARG A 170 -18.44 -17.21 -0.56
C ARG A 170 -19.38 -18.41 -0.54
N ALA A 171 -19.10 -19.39 0.31
CA ALA A 171 -19.98 -20.57 0.45
C ALA A 171 -21.30 -20.22 1.17
N ARG A 172 -21.27 -19.26 2.10
CA ARG A 172 -22.43 -18.91 2.93
C ARG A 172 -23.29 -17.79 2.38
N PHE A 173 -22.71 -16.84 1.66
CA PHE A 173 -23.39 -15.65 1.17
C PHE A 173 -23.26 -15.51 -0.33
N THR A 174 -24.34 -15.04 -0.97
CA THR A 174 -24.25 -14.59 -2.36
C THR A 174 -23.57 -13.23 -2.40
N LEU A 175 -22.32 -13.20 -2.86
CA LEU A 175 -21.56 -11.97 -2.94
C LEU A 175 -21.88 -11.20 -4.22
N PRO A 176 -22.01 -9.88 -4.18
CA PRO A 176 -22.13 -9.07 -5.38
C PRO A 176 -20.85 -9.14 -6.22
N SER A 177 -20.98 -8.83 -7.50
CA SER A 177 -19.81 -8.68 -8.37
C SER A 177 -18.88 -7.59 -7.82
N PRO A 178 -17.55 -7.79 -7.85
CA PRO A 178 -16.61 -6.75 -7.42
C PRO A 178 -16.82 -5.46 -8.21
N PRO A 179 -16.69 -4.29 -7.57
CA PRO A 179 -16.79 -3.02 -8.27
C PRO A 179 -15.62 -2.86 -9.26
N VAL A 180 -15.87 -2.15 -10.34
CA VAL A 180 -14.82 -1.72 -11.27
C VAL A 180 -14.21 -0.44 -10.74
N CYS A 181 -12.88 -0.38 -10.70
CA CYS A 181 -12.14 0.81 -10.33
C CYS A 181 -11.08 1.11 -11.39
N LEU A 182 -11.31 2.15 -12.19
CA LEU A 182 -10.30 2.71 -13.09
C LEU A 182 -9.55 3.79 -12.32
N ARG A 183 -8.23 3.77 -12.39
CA ARG A 183 -7.41 4.73 -11.66
C ARG A 183 -6.18 5.17 -12.44
N LEU A 184 -5.83 6.43 -12.29
CA LEU A 184 -4.60 7.00 -12.78
C LEU A 184 -4.00 7.93 -11.74
N THR A 185 -2.69 8.12 -11.82
CA THR A 185 -1.93 8.95 -10.89
C THR A 185 -1.30 10.11 -11.63
N THR A 186 -1.43 11.29 -11.05
CA THR A 186 -0.86 12.52 -11.56
C THR A 186 0.22 13.06 -10.62
N PHE A 187 1.16 13.83 -11.19
CA PHE A 187 2.23 14.51 -10.47
C PHE A 187 2.32 15.96 -10.90
N GLY A 188 2.41 16.87 -9.93
CA GLY A 188 2.65 18.29 -10.18
C GLY A 188 1.40 19.17 -10.33
N ARG A 189 0.19 18.63 -10.16
CA ARG A 189 -1.07 19.39 -10.12
C ARG A 189 -1.77 19.28 -8.78
N SER A 190 -2.64 20.22 -8.46
CA SER A 190 -3.44 20.19 -7.23
C SER A 190 -4.73 19.40 -7.41
N GLU A 191 -5.24 18.82 -6.30
CA GLU A 191 -6.52 18.11 -6.28
C GLU A 191 -7.67 19.02 -6.72
N SER A 192 -7.71 20.26 -6.21
CA SER A 192 -8.78 21.23 -6.53
C SER A 192 -8.83 21.58 -8.01
N GLU A 193 -7.69 21.75 -8.66
CA GLU A 193 -7.58 22.03 -10.09
C GLU A 193 -8.10 20.85 -10.93
N LEU A 194 -7.69 19.64 -10.59
CA LEU A 194 -8.13 18.42 -11.26
C LEU A 194 -9.64 18.19 -11.06
N ALA A 195 -10.14 18.38 -9.83
CA ALA A 195 -11.55 18.23 -9.53
C ALA A 195 -12.40 19.26 -10.30
N GLN A 196 -11.98 20.52 -10.34
CA GLN A 196 -12.67 21.56 -11.09
C GLN A 196 -12.72 21.23 -12.59
N SER A 197 -11.62 20.72 -13.14
CA SER A 197 -11.53 20.35 -14.56
C SER A 197 -12.40 19.14 -14.92
N LEU A 198 -12.76 18.30 -13.95
CA LEU A 198 -13.56 17.09 -14.16
C LEU A 198 -15.04 17.26 -13.75
N ASN A 199 -15.43 18.39 -13.16
CA ASN A 199 -16.81 18.62 -12.70
C ASN A 199 -17.87 18.60 -13.80
N HIS A 200 -17.47 18.76 -15.07
CA HIS A 200 -18.39 18.71 -16.20
C HIS A 200 -18.78 17.30 -16.63
N LEU A 201 -18.11 16.26 -16.12
CA LEU A 201 -18.33 14.88 -16.49
C LEU A 201 -19.68 14.39 -15.95
N GLN A 202 -20.50 13.85 -16.85
CA GLN A 202 -21.75 13.18 -16.49
C GLN A 202 -21.43 11.71 -16.17
N LEU A 203 -21.48 11.36 -14.89
CA LEU A 203 -21.16 10.00 -14.43
C LEU A 203 -22.37 9.07 -14.63
N PRO A 204 -22.15 7.83 -15.07
CA PRO A 204 -23.18 6.80 -15.10
C PRO A 204 -23.78 6.52 -13.72
N PRO A 205 -24.99 5.95 -13.62
CA PRO A 205 -25.62 5.65 -12.34
C PRO A 205 -24.75 4.74 -11.45
N GLY A 206 -24.53 5.15 -10.19
CA GLY A 206 -23.71 4.43 -9.23
C GLY A 206 -22.20 4.54 -9.44
N VAL A 207 -21.73 5.29 -10.44
CA VAL A 207 -20.33 5.59 -10.67
C VAL A 207 -19.94 6.86 -9.93
N VAL A 208 -18.80 6.82 -9.24
CA VAL A 208 -18.28 7.92 -8.45
C VAL A 208 -16.86 8.27 -8.88
N MET A 209 -16.59 9.57 -9.06
CA MET A 209 -15.24 10.10 -9.20
C MET A 209 -14.64 10.35 -7.84
N GLY A 210 -13.50 9.74 -7.57
CA GLY A 210 -12.76 9.89 -6.32
C GLY A 210 -11.39 10.53 -6.55
N TYR A 211 -10.95 11.29 -5.56
CA TYR A 211 -9.65 11.94 -5.53
C TYR A 211 -8.92 11.49 -4.27
N ARG A 212 -7.66 11.11 -4.42
CA ARG A 212 -6.80 10.77 -3.28
C ARG A 212 -5.51 11.56 -3.37
N SER A 213 -5.36 12.50 -2.46
CA SER A 213 -4.12 13.25 -2.29
C SER A 213 -3.16 12.49 -1.39
N SER A 214 -1.98 12.20 -1.90
CA SER A 214 -0.86 11.63 -1.15
C SER A 214 0.42 12.24 -1.70
N MET A 215 0.84 13.36 -1.09
CA MET A 215 2.02 14.10 -1.56
C MET A 215 3.18 13.15 -1.92
N PRO A 216 3.76 13.22 -3.12
CA PRO A 216 3.62 14.29 -4.12
C PRO A 216 2.60 14.05 -5.24
N ILE A 217 1.72 13.08 -5.12
CA ILE A 217 0.82 12.63 -6.19
C ILE A 217 -0.65 12.87 -5.86
N ILE A 218 -1.47 12.96 -6.90
CA ILE A 218 -2.93 12.88 -6.83
C ILE A 218 -3.40 11.69 -7.65
N GLU A 219 -4.12 10.77 -7.00
CA GLU A 219 -4.77 9.65 -7.67
C GLU A 219 -6.21 10.05 -8.03
N LEU A 220 -6.59 9.85 -9.29
CA LEU A 220 -7.94 9.96 -9.79
C LEU A 220 -8.53 8.56 -9.93
N LYS A 221 -9.73 8.35 -9.39
CA LYS A 221 -10.42 7.06 -9.42
C LYS A 221 -11.83 7.21 -9.94
N LEU A 222 -12.20 6.36 -10.89
CA LEU A 222 -13.57 6.18 -11.31
C LEU A 222 -14.02 4.81 -10.81
N THR A 223 -14.94 4.78 -9.85
CA THR A 223 -15.40 3.54 -9.19
C THR A 223 -16.89 3.37 -9.40
N GLY A 224 -17.31 2.17 -9.79
CA GLY A 224 -18.72 1.89 -10.03
C GLY A 224 -19.05 0.41 -10.09
N PRO A 225 -20.34 0.05 -10.19
CA PRO A 225 -20.77 -1.32 -10.32
C PRO A 225 -20.26 -1.97 -11.61
N ALA A 226 -20.07 -3.29 -11.58
CA ALA A 226 -19.53 -4.06 -12.72
C ALA A 226 -20.30 -3.84 -14.02
N GLU A 227 -21.62 -3.65 -13.94
CA GLU A 227 -22.51 -3.41 -15.07
C GLU A 227 -22.23 -2.08 -15.79
N GLN A 228 -21.57 -1.13 -15.11
CA GLN A 228 -21.20 0.17 -15.68
C GLN A 228 -19.81 0.19 -16.33
N ARG A 229 -19.13 -0.95 -16.37
CA ARG A 229 -17.75 -1.05 -16.84
C ARG A 229 -17.55 -0.41 -18.22
N ASP A 230 -18.39 -0.73 -19.18
CA ASP A 230 -18.25 -0.23 -20.56
C ASP A 230 -18.49 1.29 -20.64
N ALA A 231 -19.47 1.81 -19.89
CA ALA A 231 -19.73 3.24 -19.78
C ALA A 231 -18.55 3.98 -19.09
N MET A 232 -17.95 3.37 -18.05
CA MET A 232 -16.75 3.90 -17.40
C MET A 232 -15.54 3.93 -18.35
N LEU A 233 -15.34 2.86 -19.13
CA LEU A 233 -14.25 2.80 -20.11
C LEU A 233 -14.46 3.81 -21.25
N ALA A 234 -15.69 4.08 -21.66
CA ALA A 234 -15.99 5.11 -22.64
C ALA A 234 -15.70 6.53 -22.13
N LEU A 235 -15.86 6.76 -20.83
CA LEU A 235 -15.59 8.05 -20.19
C LEU A 235 -14.10 8.26 -19.85
N TRP A 236 -13.36 7.18 -19.66
CA TRP A 236 -11.98 7.22 -19.18
C TRP A 236 -11.00 8.03 -20.04
N PRO A 237 -11.10 8.05 -21.39
CA PRO A 237 -10.25 8.91 -22.23
C PRO A 237 -10.35 10.40 -21.88
N GLU A 238 -11.53 10.90 -21.45
CA GLU A 238 -11.70 12.28 -21.05
C GLU A 238 -11.00 12.59 -19.74
N VAL A 239 -11.01 11.64 -18.78
CA VAL A 239 -10.23 11.74 -17.54
C VAL A 239 -8.73 11.79 -17.84
N ARG A 240 -8.24 10.93 -18.74
CA ARG A 240 -6.84 10.97 -19.22
C ARG A 240 -6.47 12.30 -19.87
N LYS A 241 -7.34 12.85 -20.69
CA LYS A 241 -7.13 14.12 -21.36
C LYS A 241 -7.01 15.28 -20.38
N VAL A 242 -7.86 15.30 -19.34
CA VAL A 242 -7.76 16.30 -18.27
C VAL A 242 -6.47 16.13 -17.46
N ALA A 243 -6.06 14.90 -17.14
CA ALA A 243 -4.78 14.65 -16.48
C ALA A 243 -3.59 15.08 -17.35
N GLY A 244 -3.68 14.88 -18.68
CA GLY A 244 -2.70 15.35 -19.67
C GLY A 244 -1.26 14.96 -19.33
N GLU A 245 -0.35 15.92 -19.42
CA GLU A 245 1.09 15.71 -19.15
C GLU A 245 1.41 15.39 -17.69
N SER A 246 0.50 15.69 -16.76
CA SER A 246 0.67 15.36 -15.34
C SER A 246 0.44 13.86 -15.05
N LEU A 247 -0.20 13.11 -15.94
CA LEU A 247 -0.39 11.67 -15.81
C LEU A 247 0.97 10.95 -15.81
N ILE A 248 1.27 10.20 -14.75
CA ILE A 248 2.53 9.48 -14.61
C ILE A 248 2.39 7.97 -14.74
N PHE A 249 1.27 7.39 -14.33
CA PHE A 249 0.93 5.99 -14.57
C PHE A 249 -0.57 5.71 -14.38
N GLU A 250 -1.01 4.56 -14.86
CA GLU A 250 -2.36 4.03 -14.64
C GLU A 250 -2.31 2.71 -13.88
N GLY A 251 -3.39 2.39 -13.17
CA GLY A 251 -3.48 1.19 -12.35
C GLY A 251 -2.84 1.35 -10.97
N THR A 252 -2.38 0.26 -10.38
CA THR A 252 -1.92 0.16 -8.99
C THR A 252 -0.45 -0.15 -8.82
N GLU A 253 0.27 -0.52 -9.89
CA GLU A 253 1.65 -0.99 -9.81
C GLU A 253 2.65 0.12 -9.42
N GLY A 254 2.32 1.37 -9.74
CA GLY A 254 3.18 2.53 -9.48
C GLY A 254 4.21 2.81 -10.58
N LEU A 255 4.73 4.04 -10.55
CA LEU A 255 5.70 4.50 -11.55
C LEU A 255 7.00 3.70 -11.57
N PRO A 256 7.61 3.28 -10.45
CA PRO A 256 8.82 2.47 -10.48
C PRO A 256 8.66 1.14 -11.24
N ALA A 257 7.52 0.47 -11.08
CA ALA A 257 7.24 -0.80 -11.77
C ALA A 257 7.05 -0.59 -13.28
N GLN A 258 6.36 0.47 -13.67
CA GLN A 258 6.20 0.83 -15.08
C GLN A 258 7.56 1.15 -15.73
N ILE A 259 8.41 1.93 -15.05
CA ILE A 259 9.76 2.25 -15.52
C ILE A 259 10.59 0.96 -15.66
N ALA A 260 10.58 0.09 -14.65
CA ALA A 260 11.33 -1.16 -14.67
C ALA A 260 10.95 -2.01 -15.88
N ARG A 261 9.66 -2.15 -16.18
CA ARG A 261 9.14 -2.87 -17.35
C ARG A 261 9.63 -2.25 -18.66
N CYS A 262 9.50 -0.92 -18.81
CA CYS A 262 9.97 -0.22 -20.01
C CYS A 262 11.48 -0.37 -20.22
N LEU A 263 12.28 -0.35 -19.16
CA LEU A 263 13.73 -0.57 -19.24
C LEU A 263 14.06 -2.01 -19.68
N GLN A 264 13.36 -3.00 -19.12
CA GLN A 264 13.52 -4.40 -19.49
C GLN A 264 13.13 -4.67 -20.95
N GLU A 265 11.98 -4.17 -21.39
CA GLU A 265 11.49 -4.30 -22.77
C GLU A 265 12.45 -3.68 -23.79
N ARG A 266 13.08 -2.56 -23.44
CA ARG A 266 14.07 -1.87 -24.28
C ARG A 266 15.50 -2.37 -24.11
N GLN A 267 15.72 -3.33 -23.23
CA GLN A 267 17.06 -3.87 -22.88
C GLN A 267 18.02 -2.77 -22.40
N LEU A 268 17.47 -1.75 -21.69
CA LEU A 268 18.24 -0.66 -21.11
C LEU A 268 18.57 -0.97 -19.66
N SER A 269 19.83 -0.77 -19.30
CA SER A 269 20.28 -0.81 -17.91
C SER A 269 20.45 0.60 -17.34
N LEU A 270 20.38 0.73 -16.03
CA LEU A 270 20.44 2.00 -15.33
C LEU A 270 21.51 1.98 -14.24
N THR A 271 22.20 3.09 -14.06
CA THR A 271 23.00 3.38 -12.86
C THR A 271 22.47 4.62 -12.16
N LEU A 272 22.57 4.65 -10.83
CA LEU A 272 22.06 5.73 -9.99
C LEU A 272 23.16 6.37 -9.14
N SER A 273 23.05 7.68 -8.95
CA SER A 273 23.79 8.41 -7.93
C SER A 273 22.85 9.34 -7.16
N GLU A 274 22.79 9.17 -5.86
CA GLU A 274 21.87 9.89 -5.00
C GLU A 274 22.62 10.66 -3.94
N GLN A 275 22.24 11.92 -3.76
CA GLN A 275 22.67 12.73 -2.61
C GLN A 275 21.44 13.03 -1.75
N PHE A 276 20.60 13.96 -2.15
CA PHE A 276 19.43 14.40 -1.40
C PHE A 276 18.39 13.29 -1.15
N THR A 277 18.16 12.42 -2.10
CA THR A 277 17.18 11.31 -2.00
C THR A 277 17.66 10.13 -1.15
N SER A 278 18.94 10.11 -0.77
CA SER A 278 19.51 9.20 0.25
C SER A 278 19.20 7.72 0.05
N GLY A 279 19.18 7.23 -1.18
CA GLY A 279 18.93 5.83 -1.53
C GLY A 279 17.46 5.49 -1.80
N LEU A 280 16.55 6.46 -1.74
CA LEU A 280 15.12 6.25 -1.97
C LEU A 280 14.82 5.77 -3.40
N LEU A 281 15.49 6.34 -4.41
CA LEU A 281 15.35 5.90 -5.81
C LEU A 281 15.82 4.46 -5.98
N ALA A 282 16.98 4.13 -5.45
CA ALA A 282 17.53 2.78 -5.50
C ALA A 282 16.58 1.77 -4.85
N LEU A 283 16.03 2.11 -3.68
CA LEU A 283 15.07 1.27 -2.97
C LEU A 283 13.79 1.03 -3.79
N GLN A 284 13.21 2.09 -4.34
CA GLN A 284 11.96 2.00 -5.13
C GLN A 284 12.17 1.18 -6.41
N LEU A 285 13.24 1.43 -7.15
CA LEU A 285 13.54 0.73 -8.39
C LEU A 285 13.98 -0.72 -8.17
N ARG A 286 14.72 -1.02 -7.11
CA ARG A 286 15.08 -2.41 -6.73
C ARG A 286 13.84 -3.23 -6.35
N ARG A 287 12.92 -2.66 -5.60
CA ARG A 287 11.64 -3.32 -5.27
C ARG A 287 10.81 -3.62 -6.52
N ALA A 288 10.95 -2.80 -7.54
CA ALA A 288 10.30 -2.99 -8.84
C ALA A 288 11.07 -3.90 -9.80
N ASN A 289 12.19 -4.50 -9.39
CA ASN A 289 13.08 -5.31 -10.21
C ASN A 289 13.64 -4.58 -11.44
N ALA A 290 13.89 -3.27 -11.33
CA ALA A 290 14.52 -2.51 -12.40
C ALA A 290 15.95 -3.02 -12.67
N PRO A 291 16.44 -2.98 -13.93
CA PRO A 291 17.76 -3.45 -14.31
C PRO A 291 18.88 -2.47 -13.89
N LEU A 292 19.08 -2.35 -12.58
CA LEU A 292 20.11 -1.52 -11.97
C LEU A 292 21.46 -2.24 -11.96
N LEU A 293 22.46 -1.68 -12.64
CA LEU A 293 23.85 -2.18 -12.63
C LEU A 293 24.60 -1.70 -11.40
N ALA A 294 24.44 -0.43 -11.05
CA ALA A 294 25.06 0.17 -9.90
C ALA A 294 24.16 1.24 -9.28
N SER A 295 24.26 1.41 -7.98
CA SER A 295 23.64 2.53 -7.26
C SER A 295 24.54 2.95 -6.11
N GLU A 296 24.68 4.25 -5.89
CA GLU A 296 25.45 4.79 -4.77
C GLU A 296 24.71 5.94 -4.12
N VAL A 297 24.94 6.09 -2.84
CA VAL A 297 24.56 7.27 -2.07
C VAL A 297 25.86 7.95 -1.66
N VAL A 298 26.01 9.19 -2.10
CA VAL A 298 27.22 9.97 -1.83
C VAL A 298 26.89 11.22 -1.01
N PRO A 299 27.82 11.71 -0.18
CA PRO A 299 27.63 12.97 0.52
C PRO A 299 27.35 14.11 -0.49
N ALA A 300 26.50 15.04 -0.07
CA ALA A 300 26.23 16.22 -0.86
C ALA A 300 27.51 17.07 -1.01
N GLN A 301 27.71 17.56 -2.22
CA GLN A 301 28.87 18.38 -2.61
C GLN A 301 28.38 19.63 -3.31
N GLU A 302 29.15 20.72 -3.20
CA GLU A 302 28.93 21.88 -4.03
C GLU A 302 29.42 21.58 -5.45
N GLU A 303 28.49 21.61 -6.40
CA GLU A 303 28.78 21.34 -7.80
C GLU A 303 27.96 22.22 -8.73
N THR A 304 28.53 22.55 -9.86
CA THR A 304 27.82 23.25 -10.94
C THR A 304 26.95 22.24 -11.72
N LEU A 305 25.91 22.72 -12.40
CA LEU A 305 25.08 21.87 -13.25
C LEU A 305 25.90 21.11 -14.31
N ALA A 306 26.92 21.78 -14.88
CA ALA A 306 27.81 21.17 -15.85
C ALA A 306 28.70 20.05 -15.25
N GLN A 307 29.13 20.20 -14.00
CA GLN A 307 29.87 19.12 -13.30
C GLN A 307 28.97 17.93 -13.02
N SER A 308 27.76 18.16 -12.51
CA SER A 308 26.77 17.09 -12.31
C SER A 308 26.48 16.32 -13.60
N ALA A 309 26.34 17.04 -14.73
CA ALA A 309 26.11 16.43 -16.04
C ALA A 309 27.27 15.54 -16.49
N ARG A 310 28.52 16.04 -16.36
CA ARG A 310 29.71 15.25 -16.73
C ARG A 310 29.85 13.99 -15.88
N TRP A 311 29.65 14.09 -14.57
CA TRP A 311 29.75 12.93 -13.68
C TRP A 311 28.69 11.86 -13.97
N ALA A 312 27.50 12.27 -14.33
CA ALA A 312 26.48 11.32 -14.76
C ALA A 312 26.86 10.62 -16.07
N ALA A 313 27.39 11.36 -17.04
CA ALA A 313 27.88 10.78 -18.31
C ALA A 313 29.06 9.82 -18.08
N GLU A 314 30.04 10.20 -17.28
CA GLU A 314 31.17 9.35 -16.91
C GLU A 314 30.71 8.08 -16.18
N ARG A 315 29.77 8.21 -15.25
CA ARG A 315 29.19 7.06 -14.54
C ARG A 315 28.52 6.10 -15.49
N ARG A 316 27.72 6.58 -16.45
CA ARG A 316 27.09 5.76 -17.47
C ARG A 316 28.13 4.93 -18.24
N VAL A 317 29.22 5.56 -18.64
CA VAL A 317 30.31 4.89 -19.37
C VAL A 317 31.06 3.89 -18.48
N ASN A 318 31.46 4.31 -17.29
CA ASN A 318 32.24 3.48 -16.37
C ASN A 318 31.53 2.21 -15.93
N HIS A 319 30.21 2.24 -15.84
CA HIS A 319 29.40 1.08 -15.49
C HIS A 319 28.82 0.34 -16.70
N PHE A 320 29.17 0.74 -17.92
CA PHE A 320 28.61 0.17 -19.15
C PHE A 320 27.08 0.18 -19.15
N ALA A 321 26.48 1.20 -18.52
CA ALA A 321 25.05 1.33 -18.41
C ALA A 321 24.43 1.97 -19.65
N GLY A 322 23.19 1.59 -19.97
CA GLY A 322 22.42 2.28 -21.00
C GLY A 322 22.09 3.71 -20.60
N LEU A 323 21.77 3.90 -19.30
CA LEU A 323 21.36 5.18 -18.73
C LEU A 323 22.06 5.44 -17.38
N ALA A 324 22.25 6.72 -17.04
CA ALA A 324 22.61 7.13 -15.67
C ALA A 324 21.66 8.25 -15.21
N LEU A 325 21.08 8.06 -14.02
CA LEU A 325 20.21 9.02 -13.37
C LEU A 325 20.87 9.50 -12.08
N SER A 326 20.94 10.81 -11.88
CA SER A 326 21.47 11.36 -10.62
C SER A 326 20.59 12.46 -10.07
N VAL A 327 20.53 12.53 -8.73
CA VAL A 327 19.91 13.62 -7.96
C VAL A 327 20.96 14.14 -7.01
N SER A 328 21.49 15.33 -7.28
CA SER A 328 22.54 15.94 -6.47
C SER A 328 22.07 17.23 -5.82
N GLY A 329 22.79 17.64 -4.77
CA GLY A 329 22.55 18.84 -4.00
C GLY A 329 22.28 18.57 -2.52
N GLN A 330 22.41 19.63 -1.73
CA GLN A 330 22.09 19.66 -0.30
C GLN A 330 20.66 20.14 -0.07
N GLU A 331 20.26 20.29 1.20
CA GLU A 331 19.01 20.97 1.62
C GLU A 331 18.88 22.41 1.11
N ALA A 332 19.89 22.90 0.39
CA ALA A 332 19.88 24.21 -0.24
C ALA A 332 18.72 24.37 -1.23
N ASP A 333 18.41 25.60 -1.58
CA ASP A 333 17.29 25.98 -2.45
C ASP A 333 17.32 25.33 -3.85
N TYR A 334 18.42 24.67 -4.24
CA TYR A 334 18.64 24.13 -5.59
C TYR A 334 19.13 22.70 -5.58
N LEU A 335 18.53 21.89 -6.44
CA LEU A 335 18.94 20.51 -6.71
C LEU A 335 19.19 20.32 -8.21
N HIS A 336 20.09 19.40 -8.54
CA HIS A 336 20.35 19.00 -9.92
C HIS A 336 19.74 17.62 -10.17
N PHE A 337 19.00 17.51 -11.26
CA PHE A 337 18.48 16.26 -11.79
C PHE A 337 19.12 16.00 -13.14
N VAL A 338 19.81 14.89 -13.28
CA VAL A 338 20.58 14.59 -14.48
C VAL A 338 20.24 13.21 -15.01
N LEU A 339 19.97 13.13 -16.30
CA LEU A 339 19.78 11.89 -17.04
C LEU A 339 20.77 11.83 -18.20
N ALA A 340 21.79 10.97 -18.06
CA ALA A 340 22.71 10.68 -19.16
C ALA A 340 22.16 9.49 -19.97
N THR A 341 22.09 9.66 -21.28
CA THR A 341 21.55 8.72 -22.27
C THR A 341 22.57 8.45 -23.36
N PRO A 342 22.33 7.51 -24.27
CA PRO A 342 23.18 7.32 -25.45
C PRO A 342 23.24 8.53 -26.39
N GLU A 343 22.18 9.34 -26.42
CA GLU A 343 22.07 10.53 -27.30
C GLU A 343 22.67 11.80 -26.69
N GLY A 344 22.97 11.79 -25.39
CA GLY A 344 23.50 12.94 -24.67
C GLY A 344 22.99 13.02 -23.23
N THR A 345 23.40 14.05 -22.53
CA THR A 345 23.11 14.23 -21.10
C THR A 345 22.20 15.44 -20.88
N HIS A 346 21.02 15.16 -20.35
CA HIS A 346 20.05 16.18 -19.91
C HIS A 346 20.29 16.52 -18.44
N ALA A 347 20.43 17.79 -18.12
CA ALA A 347 20.59 18.26 -16.76
C ALA A 347 19.64 19.42 -16.46
N LEU A 348 19.01 19.36 -15.30
CA LEU A 348 18.05 20.36 -14.81
C LEU A 348 18.52 20.88 -13.46
N ARG A 349 18.61 22.19 -13.30
CA ARG A 349 18.72 22.83 -11.98
C ARG A 349 17.33 23.26 -11.55
N VAL A 350 16.93 22.80 -10.38
CA VAL A 350 15.55 22.93 -9.90
C VAL A 350 15.54 23.66 -8.56
N LYS A 351 14.62 24.62 -8.43
CA LYS A 351 14.28 25.26 -7.16
C LYS A 351 12.94 24.75 -6.63
N PHE A 352 12.92 24.33 -5.36
CA PHE A 352 11.69 23.90 -4.71
C PHE A 352 10.98 25.05 -4.00
N SER A 353 9.65 25.16 -4.21
CA SER A 353 8.78 26.05 -3.44
C SER A 353 8.15 25.37 -2.19
N VAL A 354 8.55 24.13 -1.89
CA VAL A 354 7.93 23.28 -0.86
C VAL A 354 8.75 23.16 0.43
N ASN A 355 9.55 24.15 0.76
CA ASN A 355 10.42 24.16 1.97
C ASN A 355 9.64 24.00 3.30
N ARG A 356 8.33 24.19 3.28
CA ARG A 356 7.44 23.99 4.43
C ARG A 356 7.23 22.51 4.80
N TYR A 357 7.57 21.58 3.92
CA TYR A 357 7.41 20.16 4.19
C TYR A 357 8.66 19.57 4.86
N GLY A 358 8.46 18.55 5.69
CA GLY A 358 9.56 17.80 6.31
C GLY A 358 10.47 17.11 5.29
N LEU A 359 11.68 16.74 5.73
CA LEU A 359 12.71 16.14 4.88
C LEU A 359 12.21 14.93 4.09
N SER A 360 11.51 14.01 4.75
CA SER A 360 10.98 12.79 4.11
C SER A 360 10.07 13.12 2.91
N VAL A 361 9.14 14.07 3.06
CA VAL A 361 8.24 14.47 1.98
C VAL A 361 9.02 15.13 0.83
N ARG A 362 10.02 15.94 1.15
CA ARG A 362 10.87 16.58 0.12
C ARG A 362 11.68 15.53 -0.66
N GLN A 363 12.18 14.50 0.02
CA GLN A 363 12.87 13.37 -0.63
C GLN A 363 11.94 12.58 -1.56
N GLU A 364 10.69 12.31 -1.14
CA GLU A 364 9.66 11.68 -1.96
C GLU A 364 9.36 12.51 -3.24
N VAL A 365 9.22 13.83 -3.09
CA VAL A 365 9.02 14.75 -4.23
C VAL A 365 10.20 14.68 -5.21
N CYS A 366 11.43 14.66 -4.69
CA CYS A 366 12.63 14.60 -5.52
C CYS A 366 12.76 13.26 -6.25
N ALA A 367 12.48 12.16 -5.53
CA ALA A 367 12.47 10.83 -6.14
C ALA A 367 11.43 10.75 -7.27
N MET A 368 10.23 11.26 -7.03
CA MET A 368 9.18 11.30 -8.04
C MET A 368 9.57 12.18 -9.26
N MET A 369 10.20 13.31 -9.02
CA MET A 369 10.72 14.16 -10.10
C MET A 369 11.75 13.44 -10.96
N ALA A 370 12.71 12.76 -10.34
CA ALA A 370 13.73 11.99 -11.05
C ALA A 370 13.12 10.83 -11.87
N LEU A 371 12.19 10.09 -11.28
CA LEU A 371 11.47 9.02 -11.98
C LEU A 371 10.61 9.57 -13.12
N ASN A 372 9.97 10.72 -12.94
CA ASN A 372 9.18 11.36 -13.99
C ASN A 372 10.07 11.86 -15.13
N MET A 373 11.26 12.40 -14.84
CA MET A 373 12.26 12.76 -15.85
C MET A 373 12.64 11.55 -16.71
N LEU A 374 12.94 10.41 -16.08
CA LEU A 374 13.26 9.16 -16.77
C LEU A 374 12.06 8.64 -17.59
N ARG A 375 10.85 8.62 -17.01
CA ARG A 375 9.62 8.24 -17.72
C ARG A 375 9.41 9.09 -18.97
N ARG A 376 9.51 10.41 -18.85
CA ARG A 376 9.30 11.34 -19.98
C ARG A 376 10.28 11.06 -21.12
N TRP A 377 11.55 10.83 -20.80
CA TRP A 377 12.53 10.43 -21.81
C TRP A 377 12.17 9.08 -22.46
N LEU A 378 11.78 8.09 -21.67
CA LEU A 378 11.31 6.79 -22.19
C LEU A 378 10.08 6.96 -23.10
N ASP A 379 9.20 7.92 -22.82
CA ASP A 379 8.03 8.24 -23.65
C ASP A 379 8.36 9.12 -24.88
N GLY A 380 9.62 9.48 -25.10
CA GLY A 380 10.04 10.38 -26.19
C GLY A 380 9.59 11.85 -26.00
N LYS A 381 9.35 12.24 -24.75
CA LYS A 381 8.92 13.60 -24.38
C LYS A 381 10.10 14.42 -23.85
N PRO A 382 10.00 15.77 -23.86
CA PRO A 382 10.96 16.59 -23.14
C PRO A 382 11.10 16.16 -21.68
N VAL A 383 12.33 16.04 -21.19
CA VAL A 383 12.62 15.54 -19.84
C VAL A 383 12.10 16.43 -18.70
N SER A 384 11.97 17.74 -18.97
CA SER A 384 11.32 18.70 -18.07
C SER A 384 9.82 18.76 -18.34
N GLY A 385 9.01 18.79 -17.26
CA GLY A 385 7.58 19.04 -17.31
C GLY A 385 7.22 20.29 -16.50
N GLU A 386 6.00 20.78 -16.65
CA GLU A 386 5.46 21.84 -15.80
C GLU A 386 4.95 21.21 -14.48
N HIS A 387 5.39 21.79 -13.36
CA HIS A 387 4.98 21.38 -12.02
C HIS A 387 4.73 22.62 -11.15
N GLY A 388 3.58 22.72 -10.52
CA GLY A 388 3.16 23.94 -9.82
C GLY A 388 4.03 24.33 -8.61
N TRP A 389 4.90 23.45 -8.13
CA TRP A 389 5.75 23.66 -6.93
C TRP A 389 7.23 23.34 -7.16
N ILE A 390 7.60 23.09 -8.40
CA ILE A 390 8.99 22.86 -8.85
C ILE A 390 9.29 23.82 -9.98
N ASN A 391 10.29 24.68 -9.79
CA ASN A 391 10.72 25.58 -10.81
C ASN A 391 12.05 25.11 -11.41
N VAL A 392 12.06 24.76 -12.69
CA VAL A 392 13.29 24.54 -13.45
C VAL A 392 13.88 25.89 -13.74
N VAL A 393 15.03 26.20 -13.16
CA VAL A 393 15.70 27.52 -13.29
C VAL A 393 16.81 27.53 -14.32
N GLU A 394 17.35 26.35 -14.64
CA GLU A 394 18.40 26.18 -15.65
C GLU A 394 18.26 24.80 -16.30
N THR A 395 18.49 24.73 -17.58
CA THR A 395 18.54 23.47 -18.35
C THR A 395 19.85 23.41 -19.12
N LEU A 396 20.46 22.24 -19.16
CA LEU A 396 21.68 21.99 -19.93
C LEU A 396 21.52 20.67 -20.67
N PHE A 397 21.96 20.67 -21.93
CA PHE A 397 22.12 19.44 -22.72
C PHE A 397 23.58 19.38 -23.22
N ILE A 398 24.20 18.23 -23.06
CA ILE A 398 25.57 17.95 -23.53
C ILE A 398 25.47 16.73 -24.44
N ASP A 399 25.92 16.91 -25.67
CA ASP A 399 26.00 15.86 -26.71
C ASP A 399 26.99 14.76 -26.31
#